data_23b77dc21ebd7cddece6824bef8a94c9
#
_entry.id   23b77dc21ebd7cddece6824bef8a94c9
#
_cell.length_a   1.000
_cell.length_b   1.000
_cell.length_c   1.000
_cell.angle_alpha   90.00
_cell.angle_beta   90.00
_cell.angle_gamma   90.00
#
_symmetry.space_group_name_H-M   'P 1'
#
loop_
_entity.id
_entity.type
_entity.pdbx_description
1 polymer ?
#
loop_
_entity_poly.entity_id
_entity_poly.type
_entity_poly.pdbx_seq_one_letter_code
_entity_poly.pdbx_strand_id
1 'polypeptide(L)'
;MGMYRIFAGSDGESHIEELKLADHPELGAMTNVSEVKIQEFEGTRDMPLHPLPERRLIIHLSGEVKITTSDGAKQIFRAGDIRLMDDVTGKGHSHVDLTPSEGVYIILTD
;
A
#
# COMPACT_ATOMS: atom_id res chain seq x y z
N MET A 1 -5.08 14.58 0.59
CA MET A 1 -5.60 13.29 0.13
C MET A 1 -4.97 12.92 -1.20
N GLY A 2 -4.44 11.71 -1.31
CA GLY A 2 -3.79 11.25 -2.53
C GLY A 2 -3.98 9.76 -2.76
N MET A 3 -3.75 9.34 -4.00
CA MET A 3 -3.78 7.93 -4.39
C MET A 3 -2.42 7.58 -4.97
N TYR A 4 -1.85 6.47 -4.50
CA TYR A 4 -0.51 6.03 -4.86
C TYR A 4 -0.49 4.55 -5.19
N ARG A 5 0.47 4.16 -6.02
CA ARG A 5 0.74 2.76 -6.31
C ARG A 5 2.18 2.45 -5.92
N ILE A 6 2.39 1.36 -5.21
CA ILE A 6 3.71 0.85 -4.88
C ILE A 6 3.87 -0.46 -5.65
N PHE A 7 4.91 -0.55 -6.48
CA PHE A 7 5.05 -1.67 -7.41
C PHE A 7 6.50 -2.09 -7.56
N ALA A 8 6.69 -3.32 -8.00
CA ALA A 8 8.02 -3.85 -8.32
C ALA A 8 8.37 -3.51 -9.76
N GLY A 9 9.50 -2.82 -9.94
CA GLY A 9 10.01 -2.50 -11.26
C GLY A 9 10.79 -3.67 -11.87
N SER A 10 11.09 -3.56 -13.15
CA SER A 10 11.91 -4.55 -13.86
C SER A 10 13.35 -4.59 -13.32
N ASP A 11 13.76 -3.59 -12.58
CA ASP A 11 15.08 -3.50 -11.93
C ASP A 11 15.14 -4.28 -10.60
N GLY A 12 14.04 -4.89 -10.16
CA GLY A 12 13.94 -5.59 -8.87
C GLY A 12 13.73 -4.66 -7.69
N GLU A 13 13.70 -3.34 -7.90
CA GLU A 13 13.43 -2.35 -6.87
C GLU A 13 11.94 -2.08 -6.79
N SER A 14 11.47 -1.62 -5.63
CA SER A 14 10.12 -1.10 -5.51
C SER A 14 10.11 0.40 -5.74
N HIS A 15 8.99 0.89 -6.26
CA HIS A 15 8.79 2.29 -6.64
C HIS A 15 7.44 2.79 -6.17
N ILE A 16 7.34 4.10 -5.96
CA ILE A 16 6.08 4.77 -5.63
C ILE A 16 5.71 5.67 -6.80
N GLU A 17 4.48 5.58 -7.27
CA GLU A 17 3.95 6.49 -8.28
C GLU A 17 2.56 6.96 -7.90
N GLU A 18 2.14 8.09 -8.47
CA GLU A 18 0.76 8.54 -8.35
C GLU A 18 -0.14 7.53 -9.06
N LEU A 19 -1.24 7.13 -8.39
CA LEU A 19 -2.21 6.20 -8.95
C LEU A 19 -3.24 6.99 -9.73
N LYS A 20 -3.32 6.73 -11.04
CA LYS A 20 -4.31 7.33 -11.93
C LYS A 20 -5.37 6.28 -12.25
N LEU A 21 -6.60 6.54 -11.87
CA LEU A 21 -7.69 5.57 -12.08
C LEU A 21 -7.91 5.27 -13.56
N ALA A 22 -7.58 6.19 -14.45
CA ALA A 22 -7.67 5.96 -15.89
C ALA A 22 -6.75 4.83 -16.36
N ASP A 23 -5.61 4.62 -15.67
CA ASP A 23 -4.66 3.56 -15.98
C ASP A 23 -5.01 2.25 -15.26
N HIS A 24 -5.98 2.28 -14.35
CA HIS A 24 -6.38 1.14 -13.53
C HIS A 24 -7.91 1.02 -13.48
N PRO A 25 -8.56 0.81 -14.64
CA PRO A 25 -10.03 0.77 -14.69
C PRO A 25 -10.63 -0.37 -13.86
N GLU A 26 -9.86 -1.41 -13.55
CA GLU A 26 -10.27 -2.52 -12.68
C GLU A 26 -10.62 -2.06 -11.26
N LEU A 27 -10.10 -0.92 -10.83
CA LEU A 27 -10.37 -0.40 -9.49
C LEU A 27 -11.74 0.28 -9.39
N GLY A 28 -12.37 0.60 -10.53
CA GLY A 28 -13.71 1.20 -10.55
C GLY A 28 -14.80 0.22 -10.14
N ALA A 29 -14.58 -1.08 -10.35
CA ALA A 29 -15.51 -2.15 -9.95
C ALA A 29 -14.70 -3.41 -9.71
N MET A 30 -14.17 -3.56 -8.50
CA MET A 30 -13.32 -4.69 -8.16
C MET A 30 -14.15 -5.96 -7.97
N THR A 31 -13.93 -6.95 -8.82
CA THR A 31 -14.60 -8.24 -8.76
C THR A 31 -13.66 -9.37 -8.32
N ASN A 32 -12.37 -9.07 -8.17
CA ASN A 32 -11.31 -10.01 -7.78
C ASN A 32 -10.91 -9.83 -6.32
N VAL A 33 -11.88 -9.60 -5.45
CA VAL A 33 -11.64 -9.40 -4.01
C VAL A 33 -11.82 -10.73 -3.29
N SER A 34 -10.79 -11.14 -2.52
CA SER A 34 -10.87 -12.33 -1.67
C SER A 34 -11.33 -11.98 -0.27
N GLU A 35 -10.99 -10.78 0.22
CA GLU A 35 -11.28 -10.42 1.60
C GLU A 35 -11.30 -8.90 1.74
N VAL A 36 -12.22 -8.39 2.56
CA VAL A 36 -12.23 -6.99 2.99
C VAL A 36 -12.21 -6.99 4.50
N LYS A 37 -11.29 -6.24 5.09
CA LYS A 37 -11.19 -6.12 6.55
C LYS A 37 -10.89 -4.69 6.96
N ILE A 38 -11.42 -4.32 8.11
CA ILE A 38 -11.06 -3.07 8.77
C ILE A 38 -10.12 -3.44 9.91
N GLN A 39 -8.95 -2.82 9.94
CA GLN A 39 -7.93 -3.14 10.92
C GLN A 39 -7.50 -1.92 11.70
N GLU A 40 -7.23 -2.13 12.99
CA GLU A 40 -6.68 -1.13 13.88
C GLU A 40 -5.27 -1.55 14.28
N PHE A 41 -4.37 -0.58 14.36
CA PHE A 41 -2.98 -0.80 14.76
C PHE A 41 -2.60 0.16 15.86
N GLU A 42 -1.79 -0.32 16.81
CA GLU A 42 -1.38 0.47 17.97
C GLU A 42 -0.29 1.51 17.68
N GLY A 43 0.28 1.49 16.48
CA GLY A 43 1.33 2.45 16.11
C GLY A 43 2.73 1.95 16.43
N THR A 44 2.92 0.62 16.50
CA THR A 44 4.19 0.02 16.90
C THR A 44 4.89 -0.77 15.81
N ARG A 45 4.28 -0.86 14.61
CA ARG A 45 4.89 -1.63 13.52
C ARG A 45 6.11 -0.92 12.98
N ASP A 46 7.19 -1.67 12.84
CA ASP A 46 8.44 -1.22 12.25
C ASP A 46 9.00 -2.42 11.48
N MET A 47 8.67 -2.49 10.20
CA MET A 47 8.97 -3.65 9.38
C MET A 47 10.07 -3.34 8.37
N PRO A 48 11.10 -4.21 8.27
CA PRO A 48 12.16 -4.02 7.27
C PRO A 48 11.64 -4.27 5.85
N LEU A 49 12.48 -4.06 4.86
CA LEU A 49 12.13 -4.31 3.47
C LEU A 49 11.59 -5.72 3.28
N HIS A 50 10.41 -5.81 2.68
CA HIS A 50 9.76 -7.09 2.34
C HIS A 50 8.75 -6.86 1.23
N PRO A 51 8.61 -7.81 0.29
CA PRO A 51 7.48 -7.79 -0.64
C PRO A 51 6.23 -8.33 0.05
N LEU A 52 5.08 -8.14 -0.57
CA LEU A 52 3.82 -8.66 -0.06
C LEU A 52 3.50 -10.01 -0.70
N PRO A 53 2.78 -10.90 0.03
CA PRO A 53 2.36 -12.18 -0.55
C PRO A 53 1.24 -12.03 -1.59
N GLU A 54 0.50 -10.93 -1.55
CA GLU A 54 -0.63 -10.71 -2.46
C GLU A 54 -0.88 -9.22 -2.64
N ARG A 55 -1.51 -8.86 -3.76
CA ARG A 55 -1.91 -7.48 -4.03
C ARG A 55 -3.00 -7.06 -3.07
N ARG A 56 -2.98 -5.79 -2.68
CA ARG A 56 -4.02 -5.22 -1.83
C ARG A 56 -4.19 -3.74 -2.06
N LEU A 57 -5.42 -3.27 -1.88
CA LEU A 57 -5.74 -1.85 -1.87
C LEU A 57 -6.03 -1.45 -0.43
N ILE A 58 -5.34 -0.42 0.05
CA ILE A 58 -5.50 0.04 1.43
C ILE A 58 -6.03 1.47 1.41
N ILE A 59 -7.10 1.70 2.16
CA ILE A 59 -7.69 3.02 2.34
C ILE A 59 -7.41 3.43 3.78
N HIS A 60 -6.69 4.53 3.96
CA HIS A 60 -6.34 5.02 5.29
C HIS A 60 -7.49 5.82 5.88
N LEU A 61 -7.97 5.40 7.04
CA LEU A 61 -9.05 6.06 7.77
C LEU A 61 -8.53 7.05 8.81
N SER A 62 -7.40 6.73 9.45
CA SER A 62 -6.83 7.55 10.51
C SER A 62 -5.35 7.25 10.68
N GLY A 63 -4.65 8.16 11.37
CA GLY A 63 -3.26 7.97 11.73
C GLY A 63 -2.30 8.24 10.58
N GLU A 64 -1.01 7.94 10.84
CA GLU A 64 0.07 8.16 9.88
C GLU A 64 0.97 6.96 9.78
N VAL A 65 1.27 6.56 8.56
CA VAL A 65 2.13 5.42 8.23
C VAL A 65 3.16 5.89 7.21
N LYS A 66 4.43 5.56 7.43
CA LYS A 66 5.49 5.86 6.47
C LYS A 66 5.90 4.59 5.74
N ILE A 67 5.85 4.64 4.42
CA ILE A 67 6.34 3.58 3.54
C ILE A 67 7.60 4.10 2.85
N THR A 68 8.65 3.28 2.86
CA THR A 68 9.88 3.56 2.11
C THR A 68 10.10 2.42 1.14
N THR A 69 10.14 2.72 -0.14
CA THR A 69 10.43 1.72 -1.18
C THR A 69 11.93 1.48 -1.27
N SER A 70 12.32 0.34 -1.86
CA SER A 70 13.73 -0.05 -1.94
C SER A 70 14.58 0.90 -2.78
N ASP A 71 13.95 1.68 -3.66
CA ASP A 71 14.63 2.72 -4.44
C ASP A 71 14.94 3.99 -3.63
N GLY A 72 14.51 4.04 -2.35
CA GLY A 72 14.75 5.15 -1.45
C GLY A 72 13.63 6.18 -1.38
N ALA A 73 12.59 6.05 -2.18
CA ALA A 73 11.44 6.95 -2.11
C ALA A 73 10.63 6.72 -0.84
N LYS A 74 10.06 7.79 -0.30
CA LYS A 74 9.27 7.75 0.94
C LYS A 74 7.95 8.47 0.75
N GLN A 75 6.91 7.94 1.38
CA GLN A 75 5.60 8.56 1.41
C GLN A 75 4.97 8.33 2.77
N ILE A 76 4.42 9.40 3.35
CA ILE A 76 3.61 9.31 4.57
C ILE A 76 2.15 9.29 4.14
N PHE A 77 1.45 8.25 4.56
CA PHE A 77 0.02 8.05 4.27
C PHE A 77 -0.80 8.48 5.47
N ARG A 78 -1.85 9.26 5.21
CA ARG A 78 -2.74 9.84 6.21
C ARG A 78 -4.19 9.54 5.87
N ALA A 79 -5.10 9.94 6.75
CA ALA A 79 -6.53 9.75 6.52
C ALA A 79 -6.95 10.27 5.13
N GLY A 80 -7.67 9.44 4.39
CA GLY A 80 -8.14 9.74 3.04
C GLY A 80 -7.18 9.32 1.93
N ASP A 81 -5.94 8.93 2.26
CA ASP A 81 -5.01 8.44 1.26
C ASP A 81 -5.31 6.98 0.91
N ILE A 82 -5.05 6.64 -0.35
CA ILE A 82 -5.22 5.28 -0.87
C ILE A 82 -3.87 4.81 -1.41
N ARG A 83 -3.51 3.57 -1.10
CA ARG A 83 -2.33 2.94 -1.69
C ARG A 83 -2.67 1.57 -2.27
N LEU A 84 -2.33 1.40 -3.54
CA LEU A 84 -2.40 0.11 -4.22
C LEU A 84 -1.04 -0.55 -4.08
N MET A 85 -1.01 -1.67 -3.34
CA MET A 85 0.23 -2.39 -3.06
C MET A 85 0.40 -3.52 -4.06
N ASP A 86 1.27 -3.30 -5.03
CA ASP A 86 1.56 -4.23 -6.12
C ASP A 86 2.98 -4.81 -6.06
N ASP A 87 3.75 -4.51 -5.02
CA ASP A 87 5.12 -4.98 -4.89
C ASP A 87 5.17 -6.39 -4.28
N VAL A 88 4.67 -7.35 -5.03
CA VAL A 88 4.61 -8.77 -4.61
C VAL A 88 5.87 -9.54 -4.97
N THR A 89 6.81 -8.90 -5.61
CA THR A 89 8.13 -9.46 -5.97
C THR A 89 9.22 -8.43 -5.67
N GLY A 90 10.48 -8.81 -5.86
CA GLY A 90 11.61 -7.91 -5.67
C GLY A 90 11.90 -7.63 -4.21
N LYS A 91 12.54 -6.50 -3.95
CA LYS A 91 13.00 -6.15 -2.60
C LYS A 91 11.89 -5.66 -1.67
N GLY A 92 10.79 -5.15 -2.24
CA GLY A 92 9.67 -4.67 -1.46
C GLY A 92 9.90 -3.32 -0.80
N HIS A 93 9.15 -3.07 0.26
CA HIS A 93 9.14 -1.80 0.98
C HIS A 93 9.33 -2.01 2.47
N SER A 94 9.74 -0.98 3.18
CA SER A 94 9.71 -0.95 4.63
C SER A 94 8.51 -0.13 5.12
N HIS A 95 8.08 -0.38 6.35
CA HIS A 95 6.88 0.18 6.92
C HIS A 95 7.16 0.62 8.35
N VAL A 96 6.85 1.87 8.66
CA VAL A 96 6.93 2.39 10.03
C VAL A 96 5.60 3.07 10.37
N ASP A 97 4.97 2.61 11.46
CA ASP A 97 3.83 3.31 12.02
C ASP A 97 4.33 4.55 12.76
N LEU A 98 3.83 5.73 12.39
CA LEU A 98 4.17 6.96 13.08
C LEU A 98 3.20 7.25 14.23
N THR A 99 1.96 6.79 14.11
CA THR A 99 0.91 6.92 15.12
C THR A 99 0.05 5.66 15.11
N PRO A 100 -0.82 5.47 16.10
CA PRO A 100 -1.92 4.51 15.96
C PRO A 100 -2.73 4.84 14.71
N SER A 101 -3.30 3.83 14.07
CA SER A 101 -3.99 4.00 12.80
C SER A 101 -5.10 2.99 12.59
N GLU A 102 -5.99 3.32 11.67
CA GLU A 102 -7.06 2.44 11.21
C GLU A 102 -7.09 2.48 9.69
N GLY A 103 -7.44 1.36 9.08
CA GLY A 103 -7.50 1.28 7.63
C GLY A 103 -8.44 0.19 7.14
N VAL A 104 -8.90 0.36 5.89
CA VAL A 104 -9.66 -0.66 5.16
C VAL A 104 -8.67 -1.38 4.25
N TYR A 105 -8.59 -2.69 4.40
CA TYR A 105 -7.69 -3.56 3.64
C TYR A 105 -8.52 -4.42 2.70
N ILE A 106 -8.34 -4.21 1.40
CA ILE A 106 -9.03 -4.96 0.36
C ILE A 106 -7.99 -5.87 -0.31
N ILE A 107 -8.10 -7.18 -0.04
CA ILE A 107 -7.15 -8.17 -0.56
C ILE A 107 -7.64 -8.64 -1.92
N LEU A 108 -6.75 -8.59 -2.92
CA LEU A 108 -7.08 -8.90 -4.29
C LEU A 108 -6.57 -10.30 -4.67
N THR A 109 -7.33 -10.99 -5.49
CA THR A 109 -6.97 -12.35 -5.95
C THR A 109 -6.23 -12.34 -7.29
N ASP A 110 -6.20 -11.23 -7.98
CA ASP A 110 -5.70 -11.12 -9.33
C ASP A 110 -6.46 -11.86 -10.35
#